data_db4de47e52f6e41107520dcb41120358
#
_entry.id   db4de47e52f6e41107520dcb41120358
#
_cell.length_a   1.000
_cell.length_b   1.000
_cell.length_c   1.000
_cell.angle_alpha   90.00
_cell.angle_beta   90.00
_cell.angle_gamma   90.00
#
_symmetry.space_group_name_H-M   'P 1'
#
loop_
_entity.id
_entity.type
_entity.pdbx_description
1 polymer ?
#
loop_
_entity_poly.entity_id
_entity_poly.type
_entity_poly.pdbx_seq_one_letter_code
_entity_poly.pdbx_strand_id
1 'polypeptide(L)'
;MSRLKEQYNSEIKDAKVKKFGYKNVMEIPKLEKIVINMGVGEAKENHKLLDTAVQDLETITGQKAVVTRAKKSVANFKLREGMPIGCKVTLRGERMYEFADRLINLALPRVRDFRGINPNAFDGRGNYALGIKEQLIFPEIEYDKVDKVRGMDIIFVTTAKTDEEARELLTLFGMPFKK
;
A
#
# COMPACT_ATOMS: atom_id res chain seq x y z
N MET A 1 16.02 -8.57 10.97
CA MET A 1 14.56 -8.75 10.92
C MET A 1 13.88 -7.39 11.15
N SER A 2 12.80 -7.09 10.43
CA SER A 2 12.12 -5.81 10.61
C SER A 2 11.36 -5.72 11.93
N ARG A 3 11.22 -4.51 12.46
CA ARG A 3 10.55 -4.25 13.73
C ARG A 3 9.10 -4.78 13.76
N LEU A 4 8.33 -4.54 12.70
CA LEU A 4 6.93 -5.00 12.66
C LEU A 4 6.81 -6.52 12.57
N LYS A 5 7.75 -7.18 11.92
CA LYS A 5 7.76 -8.64 11.86
C LYS A 5 8.04 -9.24 13.24
N GLU A 6 8.98 -8.67 13.97
CA GLU A 6 9.27 -9.08 15.35
C GLU A 6 8.06 -8.84 16.26
N GLN A 7 7.42 -7.68 16.13
CA GLN A 7 6.21 -7.35 16.89
C GLN A 7 5.09 -8.32 16.58
N TYR A 8 4.91 -8.69 15.31
CA TYR A 8 3.90 -9.69 14.92
C TYR A 8 4.16 -11.04 15.59
N ASN A 9 5.40 -11.50 15.58
CA ASN A 9 5.75 -12.79 16.16
C ASN A 9 5.65 -12.83 17.68
N SER A 10 6.00 -11.72 18.36
CA SER A 10 6.05 -11.66 19.83
C SER A 10 4.73 -11.27 20.50
N GLU A 11 3.97 -10.36 19.90
CA GLU A 11 2.82 -9.74 20.55
C GLU A 11 1.50 -9.94 19.80
N ILE A 12 1.50 -9.72 18.49
CA ILE A 12 0.28 -9.66 17.69
C ILE A 12 -0.38 -11.03 17.56
N LYS A 13 0.39 -12.09 17.35
CA LYS A 13 -0.14 -13.44 17.28
C LYS A 13 -0.90 -13.83 18.54
N ASP A 14 -0.30 -13.57 19.71
CA ASP A 14 -0.91 -13.91 20.99
C ASP A 14 -2.19 -13.10 21.24
N ALA A 15 -2.16 -11.82 20.93
CA ALA A 15 -3.33 -10.96 21.08
C ALA A 15 -4.49 -11.43 20.18
N LYS A 16 -4.19 -11.88 18.97
CA LYS A 16 -5.21 -12.40 18.05
C LYS A 16 -5.80 -13.73 18.54
N VAL A 17 -4.99 -14.62 19.06
CA VAL A 17 -5.46 -15.88 19.63
C VAL A 17 -6.41 -15.62 20.79
N LYS A 18 -6.07 -14.69 21.69
CA LYS A 18 -6.91 -14.34 22.82
C LYS A 18 -8.26 -13.75 22.39
N LYS A 19 -8.26 -12.91 21.36
CA LYS A 19 -9.48 -12.23 20.92
C LYS A 19 -10.42 -13.13 20.10
N PHE A 20 -9.88 -13.92 19.17
CA PHE A 20 -10.67 -14.69 18.21
C PHE A 20 -10.69 -16.20 18.47
N GLY A 21 -9.86 -16.70 19.40
CA GLY A 21 -9.88 -18.10 19.81
C GLY A 21 -9.45 -19.11 18.75
N TYR A 22 -8.41 -18.78 17.96
CA TYR A 22 -7.91 -19.69 16.93
C TYR A 22 -7.39 -20.99 17.53
N LYS A 23 -7.76 -22.11 16.90
CA LYS A 23 -7.35 -23.46 17.35
C LYS A 23 -5.95 -23.82 16.84
N ASN A 24 -5.55 -23.31 15.69
CA ASN A 24 -4.26 -23.61 15.05
C ASN A 24 -3.49 -22.32 14.80
N VAL A 25 -2.18 -22.36 15.02
CA VAL A 25 -1.29 -21.23 14.75
C VAL A 25 -1.37 -20.78 13.28
N MET A 26 -1.61 -21.72 12.36
CA MET A 26 -1.72 -21.40 10.94
C MET A 26 -3.02 -20.68 10.56
N GLU A 27 -4.01 -20.64 11.45
CA GLU A 27 -5.25 -19.89 11.25
C GLU A 27 -5.11 -18.40 11.58
N ILE A 28 -4.09 -18.02 12.30
CA ILE A 28 -3.88 -16.63 12.73
C ILE A 28 -3.65 -15.76 11.50
N PRO A 29 -4.46 -14.70 11.29
CA PRO A 29 -4.25 -13.79 10.15
C PRO A 29 -2.87 -13.16 10.16
N LYS A 30 -2.28 -13.07 9.00
CA LYS A 30 -0.98 -12.42 8.79
C LYS A 30 -1.04 -11.54 7.54
N LEU A 31 -0.13 -10.59 7.49
CA LEU A 31 0.04 -9.76 6.31
C LEU A 31 0.74 -10.59 5.22
N GLU A 32 0.10 -10.74 4.07
CA GLU A 32 0.61 -11.55 2.97
C GLU A 32 1.48 -10.74 2.02
N LYS A 33 0.96 -9.59 1.57
CA LYS A 33 1.68 -8.67 0.68
C LYS A 33 1.08 -7.26 0.76
N ILE A 34 1.86 -6.30 0.29
CA ILE A 34 1.40 -4.93 0.09
C ILE A 34 1.60 -4.60 -1.38
N VAL A 35 0.54 -4.18 -2.06
CA VAL A 35 0.59 -3.77 -3.46
C VAL A 35 0.42 -2.26 -3.52
N ILE A 36 1.36 -1.59 -4.18
CA ILE A 36 1.30 -0.14 -4.38
C ILE A 36 1.12 0.10 -5.87
N ASN A 37 0.07 0.82 -6.23
CA ASN A 37 -0.26 1.14 -7.61
C ASN A 37 -0.34 2.64 -7.83
N MET A 38 0.27 3.11 -8.91
CA MET A 38 0.12 4.48 -9.38
C MET A 38 -0.48 4.45 -10.77
N GLY A 39 -1.67 5.05 -10.91
CA GLY A 39 -2.28 5.26 -12.22
C GLY A 39 -1.74 6.55 -12.83
N VAL A 40 -1.15 6.47 -14.01
CA VAL A 40 -0.60 7.61 -14.73
C VAL A 40 -1.29 7.72 -16.10
N GLY A 41 -2.53 8.19 -16.10
CA GLY A 41 -3.33 8.35 -17.33
C GLY A 41 -2.71 9.30 -18.35
N GLU A 42 -1.93 10.25 -17.89
CA GLU A 42 -1.23 11.21 -18.75
C GLU A 42 -0.06 10.60 -19.52
N ALA A 43 0.38 9.40 -19.15
CA ALA A 43 1.46 8.69 -19.85
C ALA A 43 1.10 8.36 -21.30
N LYS A 44 -0.19 8.30 -21.63
CA LYS A 44 -0.64 8.12 -23.01
C LYS A 44 -0.22 9.27 -23.94
N GLU A 45 -0.06 10.46 -23.37
CA GLU A 45 0.38 11.66 -24.10
C GLU A 45 1.88 11.92 -23.95
N ASN A 46 2.45 11.60 -22.77
CA ASN A 46 3.85 11.87 -22.47
C ASN A 46 4.46 10.72 -21.64
N HIS A 47 5.28 9.90 -22.26
CA HIS A 47 5.93 8.75 -21.61
C HIS A 47 6.91 9.15 -20.50
N LYS A 48 7.45 10.37 -20.52
CA LYS A 48 8.38 10.84 -19.49
C LYS A 48 7.69 10.95 -18.11
N LEU A 49 6.40 11.23 -18.11
CA LEU A 49 5.61 11.30 -16.86
C LEU A 49 5.55 9.93 -16.18
N LEU A 50 5.44 8.87 -16.97
CA LEU A 50 5.47 7.51 -16.44
C LEU A 50 6.85 7.14 -15.88
N ASP A 51 7.91 7.50 -16.57
CA ASP A 51 9.29 7.23 -16.10
C ASP A 51 9.54 7.89 -14.75
N THR A 52 9.08 9.12 -14.56
CA THR A 52 9.19 9.84 -13.29
C THR A 52 8.37 9.16 -12.20
N ALA A 53 7.16 8.71 -12.52
CA ALA A 53 6.32 7.97 -11.57
C ALA A 53 6.96 6.65 -11.15
N VAL A 54 7.56 5.93 -12.09
CA VAL A 54 8.29 4.69 -11.82
C VAL A 54 9.47 4.96 -10.88
N GLN A 55 10.25 6.00 -11.13
CA GLN A 55 11.36 6.38 -10.27
C GLN A 55 10.91 6.72 -8.85
N ASP A 56 9.85 7.49 -8.71
CA ASP A 56 9.28 7.83 -7.40
C ASP A 56 8.87 6.58 -6.64
N LEU A 57 8.17 5.66 -7.31
CA LEU A 57 7.71 4.43 -6.69
C LEU A 57 8.88 3.51 -6.29
N GLU A 58 9.89 3.40 -7.13
CA GLU A 58 11.11 2.64 -6.82
C GLU A 58 11.86 3.24 -5.62
N THR A 59 11.93 4.57 -5.54
CA THR A 59 12.55 5.27 -4.42
C THR A 59 11.80 5.01 -3.10
N ILE A 60 10.47 5.06 -3.14
CA ILE A 60 9.62 4.84 -1.98
C ILE A 60 9.75 3.39 -1.46
N THR A 61 9.72 2.43 -2.37
CA THR A 61 9.64 1.00 -2.02
C THR A 61 11.00 0.31 -1.93
N GLY A 62 12.01 0.84 -2.61
CA GLY A 62 13.31 0.19 -2.72
C GLY A 62 13.31 -1.04 -3.64
N GLN A 63 12.28 -1.24 -4.43
CA GLN A 63 12.11 -2.37 -5.32
C GLN A 63 11.72 -1.90 -6.72
N LYS A 64 12.15 -2.62 -7.74
CA LYS A 64 11.82 -2.29 -9.13
C LYS A 64 10.32 -2.37 -9.39
N ALA A 65 9.76 -1.32 -10.00
CA ALA A 65 8.36 -1.26 -10.35
C ALA A 65 8.07 -1.95 -11.69
N VAL A 66 6.86 -2.49 -11.81
CA VAL A 66 6.35 -3.06 -13.05
C VAL A 66 5.45 -2.03 -13.72
N VAL A 67 5.69 -1.77 -15.02
CA VAL A 67 4.84 -0.89 -15.82
C VAL A 67 3.57 -1.64 -16.17
N THR A 68 2.41 -1.04 -15.87
CA THR A 68 1.11 -1.60 -16.25
C THR A 68 0.65 -1.02 -17.57
N ARG A 69 0.06 -1.88 -18.40
CA ARG A 69 -0.35 -1.52 -19.76
C ARG A 69 -1.85 -1.72 -19.94
N ALA A 70 -2.43 -0.93 -20.86
CA ALA A 70 -3.86 -1.04 -21.19
C ALA A 70 -4.18 -2.41 -21.79
N LYS A 71 -5.24 -3.02 -21.28
CA LYS A 71 -5.72 -4.32 -21.78
C LYS A 71 -6.62 -4.19 -23.02
N LYS A 72 -7.31 -3.06 -23.14
CA LYS A 72 -8.24 -2.79 -24.23
C LYS A 72 -8.09 -1.36 -24.73
N SER A 73 -8.38 -1.15 -26.00
CA SER A 73 -8.45 0.18 -26.58
C SER A 73 -9.77 0.84 -26.23
N VAL A 74 -9.72 2.11 -25.79
CA VAL A 74 -10.92 2.92 -25.46
C VAL A 74 -10.78 4.25 -26.18
N ALA A 75 -11.59 4.48 -27.21
CA ALA A 75 -11.51 5.67 -28.06
C ALA A 75 -11.78 6.97 -27.29
N ASN A 76 -12.74 6.97 -26.37
CA ASN A 76 -13.09 8.16 -25.58
C ASN A 76 -11.94 8.67 -24.71
N PHE A 77 -11.06 7.78 -24.29
CA PHE A 77 -9.88 8.11 -23.50
C PHE A 77 -8.61 8.23 -24.35
N LYS A 78 -8.72 8.10 -25.67
CA LYS A 78 -7.58 8.08 -26.61
C LYS A 78 -6.55 7.02 -26.22
N LEU A 79 -7.03 5.88 -25.77
CA LEU A 79 -6.24 4.78 -25.24
C LEU A 79 -6.19 3.63 -26.24
N ARG A 80 -4.98 3.11 -26.48
CA ARG A 80 -4.77 1.91 -27.32
C ARG A 80 -4.26 0.76 -26.47
N GLU A 81 -4.63 -0.46 -26.85
CA GLU A 81 -4.13 -1.66 -26.21
C GLU A 81 -2.59 -1.69 -26.19
N GLY A 82 -2.03 -2.03 -25.03
CA GLY A 82 -0.58 -2.09 -24.84
C GLY A 82 0.08 -0.79 -24.44
N MET A 83 -0.65 0.34 -24.40
CA MET A 83 -0.06 1.61 -23.94
C MET A 83 0.24 1.57 -22.45
N PRO A 84 1.44 2.04 -22.03
CA PRO A 84 1.75 2.13 -20.59
C PRO A 84 0.87 3.20 -19.94
N ILE A 85 0.18 2.81 -18.88
CA ILE A 85 -0.78 3.70 -18.18
C ILE A 85 -0.55 3.80 -16.68
N GLY A 86 0.40 3.08 -16.14
CA GLY A 86 0.69 3.12 -14.71
C GLY A 86 1.87 2.25 -14.33
N CYS A 87 2.09 2.14 -13.04
CA CYS A 87 3.13 1.27 -12.49
C CYS A 87 2.67 0.71 -11.15
N LYS A 88 3.22 -0.43 -10.78
CA LYS A 88 2.92 -1.07 -9.51
C LYS A 88 4.13 -1.81 -8.93
N VAL A 89 4.12 -1.98 -7.63
CA VAL A 89 5.10 -2.79 -6.90
C VAL A 89 4.35 -3.70 -5.94
N THR A 90 4.76 -4.95 -5.86
CA THR A 90 4.26 -5.91 -4.88
C THR A 90 5.37 -6.20 -3.88
N LEU A 91 5.13 -5.89 -2.61
CA LEU A 91 6.10 -6.08 -1.53
C LEU A 91 5.72 -7.29 -0.68
N ARG A 92 6.69 -8.14 -0.37
CA ARG A 92 6.54 -9.33 0.48
C ARG A 92 7.72 -9.45 1.44
N GLY A 93 7.51 -10.19 2.53
CA GLY A 93 8.58 -10.47 3.49
C GLY A 93 9.11 -9.24 4.21
N GLU A 94 10.41 -9.15 4.37
CA GLU A 94 11.07 -8.05 5.09
C GLU A 94 10.75 -6.67 4.53
N ARG A 95 10.79 -6.54 3.21
CA ARG A 95 10.51 -5.25 2.54
C ARG A 95 9.07 -4.77 2.77
N MET A 96 8.14 -5.70 2.82
CA MET A 96 6.73 -5.42 3.13
C MET A 96 6.59 -4.83 4.53
N TYR A 97 7.21 -5.46 5.53
CA TYR A 97 7.15 -4.98 6.91
C TYR A 97 7.87 -3.65 7.11
N GLU A 98 9.02 -3.48 6.46
CA GLU A 98 9.76 -2.21 6.52
C GLU A 98 8.96 -1.07 5.88
N PHE A 99 8.33 -1.32 4.75
CA PHE A 99 7.47 -0.33 4.10
C PHE A 99 6.26 0.02 4.96
N ALA A 100 5.59 -0.99 5.54
CA ALA A 100 4.45 -0.77 6.43
C ALA A 100 4.83 0.07 7.65
N ASP A 101 5.98 -0.18 8.24
CA ASP A 101 6.50 0.58 9.37
C ASP A 101 6.72 2.05 9.00
N ARG A 102 7.39 2.30 7.88
CA ARG A 102 7.63 3.67 7.40
C ARG A 102 6.34 4.39 7.05
N LEU A 103 5.40 3.70 6.41
CA LEU A 103 4.10 4.30 6.07
C LEU A 103 3.34 4.71 7.33
N ILE A 104 3.20 3.81 8.29
CA ILE A 104 2.42 4.04 9.50
C ILE A 104 3.06 5.12 10.39
N ASN A 105 4.35 5.08 10.58
CA ASN A 105 5.03 5.89 11.58
C ASN A 105 5.66 7.18 11.04
N LEU A 106 6.01 7.23 9.76
CA LEU A 106 6.67 8.38 9.16
C LEU A 106 5.83 9.10 8.10
N ALA A 107 5.21 8.36 7.20
CA ALA A 107 4.50 8.94 6.05
C ALA A 107 3.10 9.42 6.41
N LEU A 108 2.26 8.60 7.03
CA LEU A 108 0.89 8.97 7.38
C LEU A 108 0.80 10.21 8.29
N PRO A 109 1.65 10.38 9.32
CA PRO A 109 1.62 11.59 10.13
C PRO A 109 1.95 12.87 9.35
N ARG A 110 2.57 12.77 8.19
CA ARG A 110 2.91 13.91 7.32
C ARG A 110 1.79 14.27 6.33
N VAL A 111 0.72 13.50 6.31
CA VAL A 111 -0.45 13.82 5.47
C VAL A 111 -1.09 15.10 5.98
N ARG A 112 -1.38 16.03 5.07
CA ARG A 112 -1.98 17.32 5.42
C ARG A 112 -3.37 17.11 6.01
N ASP A 113 -3.65 17.74 7.16
CA ASP A 113 -4.91 17.63 7.91
C ASP A 113 -5.29 16.18 8.24
N PHE A 114 -4.28 15.38 8.60
CA PHE A 114 -4.49 13.97 8.88
C PHE A 114 -5.31 13.75 10.15
N ARG A 115 -6.44 13.05 10.01
CA ARG A 115 -7.37 12.73 11.12
C ARG A 115 -7.59 11.23 11.31
N GLY A 116 -6.81 10.41 10.63
CA GLY A 116 -6.96 8.97 10.62
C GLY A 116 -7.38 8.46 9.24
N ILE A 117 -7.28 7.16 9.05
CA ILE A 117 -7.66 6.52 7.80
C ILE A 117 -9.04 5.90 7.89
N ASN A 118 -9.69 5.69 6.75
CA ASN A 118 -11.04 5.16 6.70
C ASN A 118 -11.09 3.72 7.25
N PRO A 119 -11.86 3.46 8.32
CA PRO A 119 -11.96 2.11 8.89
C PRO A 119 -12.83 1.15 8.07
N ASN A 120 -13.51 1.63 7.03
CA ASN A 120 -14.47 0.86 6.25
C ASN A 120 -13.99 0.52 4.83
N ALA A 121 -12.72 0.75 4.50
CA ALA A 121 -12.17 0.51 3.17
C ALA A 121 -11.70 -0.94 2.96
N PHE A 122 -12.44 -1.91 3.46
CA PHE A 122 -12.18 -3.33 3.30
C PHE A 122 -13.05 -3.91 2.17
N ASP A 123 -12.55 -4.98 1.53
CA ASP A 123 -13.21 -5.60 0.38
C ASP A 123 -14.21 -6.72 0.72
N GLY A 124 -14.44 -7.01 1.99
CA GLY A 124 -15.27 -8.13 2.46
C GLY A 124 -14.48 -9.42 2.71
N ARG A 125 -13.21 -9.47 2.32
CA ARG A 125 -12.34 -10.66 2.43
C ARG A 125 -11.06 -10.42 3.23
N GLY A 126 -11.02 -9.34 3.99
CA GLY A 126 -9.88 -9.03 4.83
C GLY A 126 -8.75 -8.26 4.15
N ASN A 127 -8.99 -7.65 3.01
CA ASN A 127 -8.02 -6.79 2.34
C ASN A 127 -8.41 -5.32 2.50
N TYR A 128 -7.41 -4.46 2.68
CA TYR A 128 -7.62 -3.04 2.94
C TYR A 128 -7.00 -2.18 1.85
N ALA A 129 -7.72 -1.18 1.37
CA ALA A 129 -7.24 -0.24 0.37
C ALA A 129 -7.10 1.17 0.96
N LEU A 130 -5.93 1.77 0.81
CA LEU A 130 -5.61 3.11 1.28
C LEU A 130 -5.23 3.98 0.09
N GLY A 131 -5.96 5.09 -0.10
CA GLY A 131 -5.61 6.08 -1.12
C GLY A 131 -4.74 7.18 -0.54
N ILE A 132 -3.59 7.43 -1.16
CA ILE A 132 -2.68 8.52 -0.82
C ILE A 132 -2.75 9.54 -1.95
N LYS A 133 -2.97 10.80 -1.61
CA LYS A 133 -3.12 11.88 -2.61
C LYS A 133 -1.79 12.45 -3.09
N GLU A 134 -0.75 12.35 -2.28
CA GLU A 134 0.55 12.97 -2.56
C GLU A 134 1.71 12.03 -2.20
N GLN A 135 2.63 11.81 -3.14
CA GLN A 135 3.84 11.04 -2.86
C GLN A 135 4.81 11.78 -1.94
N LEU A 136 4.60 13.07 -1.74
CA LEU A 136 5.46 13.93 -0.92
C LEU A 136 5.48 13.57 0.57
N ILE A 137 4.53 12.77 1.03
CA ILE A 137 4.47 12.33 2.43
C ILE A 137 5.60 11.35 2.79
N PHE A 138 6.19 10.70 1.78
CA PHE A 138 7.29 9.76 2.01
C PHE A 138 8.61 10.52 2.16
N PRO A 139 9.39 10.27 3.24
CA PRO A 139 10.65 10.97 3.45
C PRO A 139 11.72 10.68 2.40
N GLU A 140 11.59 9.57 1.67
CA GLU A 140 12.50 9.20 0.59
C GLU A 140 12.37 10.11 -0.65
N ILE A 141 11.24 10.79 -0.79
CA ILE A 141 10.98 11.70 -1.91
C ILE A 141 11.50 13.09 -1.60
N GLU A 142 12.39 13.61 -2.44
CA GLU A 142 12.89 14.97 -2.32
C GLU A 142 11.93 15.94 -3.00
N TYR A 143 11.44 16.93 -2.25
CA TYR A 143 10.49 17.91 -2.74
C TYR A 143 10.99 18.64 -3.99
N ASP A 144 12.27 18.99 -4.02
CA ASP A 144 12.87 19.75 -5.11
C ASP A 144 12.96 18.98 -6.44
N LYS A 145 12.90 17.65 -6.38
CA LYS A 145 12.99 16.78 -7.55
C LYS A 145 11.61 16.35 -8.08
N VAL A 146 10.54 16.77 -7.43
CA VAL A 146 9.18 16.41 -7.83
C VAL A 146 8.72 17.39 -8.91
N ASP A 147 8.39 16.84 -10.08
CA ASP A 147 7.83 17.61 -11.20
C ASP A 147 6.32 17.75 -11.09
N LYS A 148 5.64 16.76 -10.52
CA LYS A 148 4.19 16.74 -10.37
C LYS A 148 3.79 15.93 -9.15
N VAL A 149 2.79 16.41 -8.42
CA VAL A 149 2.18 15.69 -7.31
C VAL A 149 1.35 14.53 -7.87
N ARG A 150 1.60 13.33 -7.38
CA ARG A 150 0.89 12.10 -7.79
C ARG A 150 0.36 11.36 -6.59
N GLY A 151 -0.85 10.84 -6.72
CA GLY A 151 -1.42 9.94 -5.74
C GLY A 151 -1.08 8.49 -6.04
N MET A 152 -1.37 7.62 -5.08
CA MET A 152 -1.19 6.19 -5.22
C MET A 152 -2.21 5.43 -4.37
N ASP A 153 -2.46 4.18 -4.73
CA ASP A 153 -3.27 3.27 -3.94
C ASP A 153 -2.35 2.24 -3.30
N ILE A 154 -2.52 2.05 -2.00
CA ILE A 154 -1.76 1.06 -1.24
C ILE A 154 -2.74 0.01 -0.73
N ILE A 155 -2.56 -1.23 -1.15
CA ILE A 155 -3.45 -2.34 -0.81
C ILE A 155 -2.73 -3.30 0.12
N PHE A 156 -3.30 -3.51 1.31
CA PHE A 156 -2.81 -4.47 2.29
C PHE A 156 -3.58 -5.77 2.10
N VAL A 157 -2.90 -6.80 1.61
CA VAL A 157 -3.48 -8.14 1.43
C VAL A 157 -3.13 -9.00 2.63
N THR A 158 -4.15 -9.51 3.30
CA THR A 158 -3.99 -10.35 4.49
C THR A 158 -4.54 -11.74 4.24
N THR A 159 -4.22 -12.67 5.15
CA THR A 159 -4.79 -14.02 5.13
C THR A 159 -6.09 -14.12 5.95
N ALA A 160 -6.58 -13.00 6.48
CA ALA A 160 -7.83 -12.96 7.25
C ALA A 160 -9.01 -13.36 6.38
N LYS A 161 -9.97 -14.08 6.98
CA LYS A 161 -11.19 -14.50 6.28
C LYS A 161 -12.27 -13.43 6.30
N THR A 162 -12.25 -12.56 7.32
CA THR A 162 -13.23 -11.50 7.52
C THR A 162 -12.55 -10.14 7.67
N ASP A 163 -13.30 -9.07 7.38
CA ASP A 163 -12.81 -7.69 7.53
C ASP A 163 -12.52 -7.35 8.98
N GLU A 164 -13.30 -7.88 9.92
CA GLU A 164 -13.10 -7.65 11.34
C GLU A 164 -11.74 -8.18 11.81
N GLU A 165 -11.38 -9.39 11.41
CA GLU A 165 -10.08 -9.97 11.71
C GLU A 165 -8.94 -9.15 11.12
N ALA A 166 -9.10 -8.69 9.88
CA ALA A 166 -8.10 -7.86 9.21
C ALA A 166 -7.97 -6.48 9.87
N ARG A 167 -9.08 -5.87 10.26
CA ARG A 167 -9.05 -4.57 10.94
C ARG A 167 -8.28 -4.66 12.25
N GLU A 168 -8.53 -5.71 13.02
CA GLU A 168 -7.80 -5.94 14.28
C GLU A 168 -6.31 -6.15 14.03
N LEU A 169 -5.95 -6.94 13.02
CA LEU A 169 -4.55 -7.16 12.64
C LEU A 169 -3.84 -5.84 12.31
N LEU A 170 -4.45 -5.02 11.46
CA LEU A 170 -3.87 -3.73 11.07
C LEU A 170 -3.82 -2.76 12.24
N THR A 171 -4.83 -2.77 13.12
CA THR A 171 -4.84 -1.94 14.33
C THR A 171 -3.68 -2.30 15.26
N LEU A 172 -3.39 -3.58 15.41
CA LEU A 172 -2.27 -4.06 16.23
C LEU A 172 -0.90 -3.68 15.63
N PHE A 173 -0.82 -3.54 14.32
CA PHE A 173 0.38 -2.99 13.66
C PHE A 173 0.54 -1.48 13.88
N GLY A 174 -0.48 -0.80 14.35
CA GLY A 174 -0.45 0.64 14.61
C GLY A 174 -1.15 1.50 13.56
N MET A 175 -1.98 0.89 12.69
CA MET A 175 -2.72 1.65 11.69
C MET A 175 -3.67 2.66 12.35
N PRO A 176 -3.59 3.95 11.98
CA PRO A 176 -4.37 5.01 12.62
C PRO A 176 -5.78 5.14 12.04
N PHE A 177 -6.63 4.18 12.29
CA PHE A 177 -8.03 4.24 11.85
C PHE A 177 -8.79 5.35 12.57
N LYS A 178 -9.68 6.02 11.86
CA LYS A 178 -10.61 6.99 12.46
C LYS A 178 -11.51 6.28 13.48
N LYS A 179 -11.77 6.97 14.57
CA LYS A 179 -12.73 6.51 15.58
C LYS A 179 -14.16 6.90 15.17
#